data_f209d7311b1a0872f6391b51402f0872
#
_entry.id   f209d7311b1a0872f6391b51402f0872
#
_cell.length_a   1.000
_cell.length_b   1.000
_cell.length_c   1.000
_cell.angle_alpha   90.00
_cell.angle_beta   90.00
_cell.angle_gamma   90.00
#
_symmetry.space_group_name_H-M   'P 1'
#
loop_
_entity.id
_entity.type
_entity.pdbx_description
1 polymer ?
#
loop_
_entity_poly.entity_id
_entity_poly.type
_entity_poly.pdbx_seq_one_letter_code
_entity_poly.pdbx_strand_id
1 'polypeptide(L)'
;AFVRENQPAITPDAYQLHLKKYGGVLADPERDLTAQMAIIIDVVGQTQEIAATICALARSRLLHYDYPGRRSTAGNLAFPYSPSDIKLGAVYGFSLYHVVEVTDLLENSTITVGGYDNGQPV
;
A
#
# COMPACT_ATOMS: atom_id res chain seq x y z
N ALA A 1 -17.74 7.77 -2.99
CA ALA A 1 -19.03 7.86 -2.29
C ALA A 1 -18.86 7.44 -0.84
N PHE A 2 -18.60 6.17 -0.52
CA PHE A 2 -18.61 5.62 0.84
C PHE A 2 -17.67 6.32 1.86
N VAL A 3 -16.43 6.65 1.47
CA VAL A 3 -15.51 7.38 2.36
C VAL A 3 -16.07 8.77 2.72
N ARG A 4 -16.59 9.50 1.73
CA ARG A 4 -17.16 10.84 1.96
C ARG A 4 -18.35 10.82 2.88
N GLU A 5 -19.16 9.77 2.83
CA GLU A 5 -20.34 9.62 3.70
C GLU A 5 -19.96 9.33 5.16
N ASN A 6 -18.88 8.55 5.38
CA ASN A 6 -18.49 8.12 6.71
C ASN A 6 -17.40 8.99 7.35
N GLN A 7 -16.61 9.69 6.54
CA GLN A 7 -15.52 10.58 6.98
C GLN A 7 -15.49 11.85 6.13
N PRO A 8 -16.49 12.74 6.30
CA PRO A 8 -16.60 13.96 5.47
C PRO A 8 -15.44 14.94 5.65
N ALA A 9 -14.70 14.84 6.77
CA ALA A 9 -13.52 15.66 7.04
C ALA A 9 -12.28 15.23 6.24
N ILE A 10 -12.25 14.00 5.70
CA ILE A 10 -11.14 13.51 4.90
C ILE A 10 -11.43 13.79 3.42
N THR A 11 -10.70 14.74 2.86
CA THR A 11 -10.85 15.13 1.46
C THR A 11 -10.20 14.10 0.52
N PRO A 12 -10.65 13.98 -0.75
CA PRO A 12 -10.12 12.99 -1.68
C PRO A 12 -8.63 13.12 -2.00
N ASP A 13 -8.09 14.31 -1.88
CA ASP A 13 -6.67 14.64 -2.09
C ASP A 13 -5.78 14.29 -0.88
N ALA A 14 -6.39 13.99 0.27
CA ALA A 14 -5.66 13.61 1.48
C ALA A 14 -5.14 12.17 1.47
N TYR A 15 -5.56 11.35 0.49
CA TYR A 15 -5.13 9.94 0.43
C TYR A 15 -5.17 9.39 -1.00
N GLN A 16 -4.40 8.31 -1.18
CA GLN A 16 -4.47 7.44 -2.35
C GLN A 16 -4.83 6.03 -1.89
N LEU A 17 -5.78 5.41 -2.57
CA LEU A 17 -6.26 4.06 -2.28
C LEU A 17 -6.08 3.18 -3.51
N HIS A 18 -5.35 2.10 -3.36
CA HIS A 18 -5.12 1.11 -4.41
C HIS A 18 -5.60 -0.26 -3.96
N LEU A 19 -6.37 -0.94 -4.82
CA LEU A 19 -6.78 -2.33 -4.63
C LEU A 19 -5.98 -3.19 -5.60
N LYS A 20 -5.03 -3.95 -5.07
CA LYS A 20 -4.20 -4.88 -5.84
C LYS A 20 -4.80 -6.28 -5.73
N LYS A 21 -5.12 -6.89 -6.85
CA LYS A 21 -5.71 -8.23 -6.93
C LYS A 21 -4.66 -9.22 -7.43
N TYR A 22 -4.57 -10.37 -6.77
CA TYR A 22 -3.67 -11.46 -7.11
C TYR A 22 -4.46 -12.76 -7.23
N GLY A 23 -4.22 -13.50 -8.29
CA GLY A 23 -4.95 -14.74 -8.58
C GLY A 23 -6.38 -14.51 -9.09
N GLY A 24 -7.15 -15.58 -9.10
CA GLY A 24 -8.61 -15.52 -9.27
C GLY A 24 -9.11 -15.03 -10.63
N VAL A 25 -8.39 -15.28 -11.72
CA VAL A 25 -8.97 -15.12 -13.05
C VAL A 25 -9.86 -16.34 -13.32
N LEU A 26 -11.12 -16.22 -12.98
CA LEU A 26 -12.10 -17.24 -13.29
C LEU A 26 -12.52 -17.08 -14.75
N ALA A 27 -12.02 -17.94 -15.60
CA ALA A 27 -12.53 -18.09 -16.95
C ALA A 27 -13.98 -18.59 -16.93
N ASP A 28 -14.35 -19.32 -15.88
CA ASP A 28 -15.68 -19.86 -15.67
C ASP A 28 -15.95 -20.00 -14.16
N PRO A 29 -16.68 -19.03 -13.54
CA PRO A 29 -17.01 -19.05 -12.12
C PRO A 29 -17.81 -20.28 -11.67
N GLU A 30 -18.50 -20.97 -12.57
CA GLU A 30 -19.28 -22.17 -12.24
C GLU A 30 -18.40 -23.43 -12.18
N ARG A 31 -17.24 -23.42 -12.83
CA ARG A 31 -16.34 -24.57 -12.91
C ARG A 31 -15.23 -24.60 -11.88
N ASP A 32 -14.79 -23.44 -11.39
CA ASP A 32 -13.65 -23.38 -10.46
C ASP A 32 -14.04 -22.68 -9.15
N LEU A 33 -14.77 -23.41 -8.31
CA LEU A 33 -15.11 -22.97 -6.95
C LEU A 33 -13.88 -22.95 -6.00
N THR A 34 -12.74 -23.47 -6.45
CA THR A 34 -11.50 -23.53 -5.66
C THR A 34 -10.56 -22.37 -5.94
N ALA A 35 -10.83 -21.58 -6.97
CA ALA A 35 -9.98 -20.44 -7.30
C ALA A 35 -9.97 -19.43 -6.15
N GLN A 36 -8.77 -19.19 -5.62
CA GLN A 36 -8.54 -18.24 -4.55
C GLN A 36 -8.04 -16.92 -5.13
N MET A 37 -8.52 -15.82 -4.57
CA MET A 37 -8.06 -14.48 -4.90
C MET A 37 -7.57 -13.78 -3.63
N ALA A 38 -6.41 -13.17 -3.70
CA ALA A 38 -5.93 -12.27 -2.67
C ALA A 38 -6.16 -10.81 -3.08
N ILE A 39 -6.51 -9.97 -2.13
CA ILE A 39 -6.66 -8.52 -2.31
C ILE A 39 -5.76 -7.83 -1.30
N ILE A 40 -4.88 -6.96 -1.80
CA ILE A 40 -4.13 -6.03 -0.96
C ILE A 40 -4.79 -4.66 -1.08
N ILE A 41 -5.18 -4.11 0.06
CA ILE A 41 -5.66 -2.73 0.20
C ILE A 41 -4.44 -1.90 0.57
N ASP A 42 -3.98 -1.07 -0.36
CA ASP A 42 -2.79 -0.23 -0.17
C ASP A 42 -3.25 1.23 -0.09
N VAL A 43 -2.93 1.89 1.03
CA VAL A 43 -3.37 3.26 1.29
C VAL A 43 -2.17 4.12 1.67
N VAL A 44 -1.99 5.20 0.92
CA VAL A 44 -1.06 6.27 1.25
C VAL A 44 -1.89 7.49 1.66
N GLY A 45 -1.68 8.01 2.85
CA GLY A 45 -2.36 9.20 3.37
C GLY A 45 -1.37 10.30 3.71
N GLN A 46 -1.85 11.55 3.78
CA GLN A 46 -1.05 12.68 4.27
C GLN A 46 -0.56 12.47 5.70
N THR A 47 -1.32 11.69 6.49
CA THR A 47 -0.92 11.23 7.82
C THR A 47 -1.19 9.74 7.99
N GLN A 48 -0.50 9.12 8.94
CA GLN A 48 -0.71 7.71 9.28
C GLN A 48 -2.15 7.45 9.77
N GLU A 49 -2.77 8.41 10.45
CA GLU A 49 -4.16 8.31 10.90
C GLU A 49 -5.15 8.27 9.74
N ILE A 50 -4.96 9.16 8.75
CA ILE A 50 -5.78 9.16 7.54
C ILE A 50 -5.63 7.82 6.81
N ALA A 51 -4.40 7.35 6.61
CA ALA A 51 -4.15 6.09 5.94
C ALA A 51 -4.82 4.91 6.67
N ALA A 52 -4.69 4.85 8.01
CA ALA A 52 -5.31 3.80 8.82
C ALA A 52 -6.85 3.85 8.76
N THR A 53 -7.43 5.04 8.85
CA THR A 53 -8.88 5.23 8.76
C THR A 53 -9.44 4.78 7.42
N ILE A 54 -8.80 5.19 6.32
CA ILE A 54 -9.23 4.81 4.96
C ILE A 54 -9.07 3.32 4.73
N CYS A 55 -7.97 2.71 5.21
CA CYS A 55 -7.73 1.28 5.11
C CYS A 55 -8.84 0.49 5.84
N ALA A 56 -9.15 0.87 7.08
CA ALA A 56 -10.19 0.23 7.88
C ALA A 56 -11.58 0.35 7.24
N LEU A 57 -11.93 1.51 6.69
CA LEU A 57 -13.18 1.72 5.98
C LEU A 57 -13.27 0.88 4.70
N ALA A 58 -12.21 0.84 3.91
CA ALA A 58 -12.17 0.05 2.67
C ALA A 58 -12.30 -1.45 2.98
N ARG A 59 -11.57 -1.95 3.98
CA ARG A 59 -11.64 -3.32 4.46
C ARG A 59 -13.05 -3.67 4.94
N SER A 60 -13.63 -2.84 5.81
CA SER A 60 -15.00 -3.04 6.32
C SER A 60 -16.01 -3.08 5.19
N ARG A 61 -15.89 -2.17 4.23
CA ARG A 61 -16.79 -2.13 3.08
C ARG A 61 -16.69 -3.38 2.22
N LEU A 62 -15.47 -3.86 1.92
CA LEU A 62 -15.27 -5.08 1.16
C LEU A 62 -15.79 -6.32 1.91
N LEU A 63 -15.56 -6.39 3.23
CA LEU A 63 -16.00 -7.50 4.07
C LEU A 63 -17.52 -7.64 4.10
N HIS A 64 -18.22 -6.51 4.20
CA HIS A 64 -19.69 -6.50 4.36
C HIS A 64 -20.45 -6.10 3.10
N TYR A 65 -19.77 -5.98 1.96
CA TYR A 65 -20.42 -5.61 0.71
C TYR A 65 -21.44 -6.67 0.31
N ASP A 66 -22.67 -6.22 0.07
CA ASP A 66 -23.74 -7.07 -0.42
C ASP A 66 -23.77 -7.06 -1.95
N TYR A 67 -23.93 -8.25 -2.55
CA TYR A 67 -24.00 -8.43 -4.00
C TYR A 67 -24.90 -9.61 -4.36
N PRO A 68 -25.51 -9.61 -5.55
CA PRO A 68 -26.35 -10.72 -6.01
C PRO A 68 -25.56 -12.05 -6.01
N GLY A 69 -26.16 -13.10 -5.43
CA GLY A 69 -25.54 -14.42 -5.34
C GLY A 69 -24.57 -14.61 -4.17
N ARG A 70 -24.44 -13.64 -3.27
CA ARG A 70 -23.65 -13.79 -2.04
C ARG A 70 -24.11 -14.99 -1.22
N ARG A 71 -23.19 -15.89 -0.90
CA ARG A 71 -23.45 -17.10 -0.10
C ARG A 71 -22.94 -17.01 1.33
N SER A 72 -21.92 -16.16 1.59
CA SER A 72 -21.36 -16.01 2.92
C SER A 72 -22.16 -15.03 3.78
N THR A 73 -22.51 -15.44 5.00
CA THR A 73 -23.17 -14.58 6.00
C THR A 73 -22.17 -13.95 6.97
N ALA A 74 -20.98 -14.53 7.11
CA ALA A 74 -19.93 -14.07 8.02
C ALA A 74 -19.05 -12.96 7.42
N GLY A 75 -19.11 -12.74 6.13
CA GLY A 75 -18.32 -11.74 5.40
C GLY A 75 -17.71 -12.31 4.13
N ASN A 76 -17.20 -11.43 3.27
CA ASN A 76 -16.68 -11.79 1.96
C ASN A 76 -15.18 -12.14 1.97
N LEU A 77 -14.48 -11.82 3.08
CA LEU A 77 -13.04 -11.91 3.17
C LEU A 77 -12.62 -12.83 4.31
N ALA A 78 -11.56 -13.60 4.10
CA ALA A 78 -10.80 -14.25 5.14
C ALA A 78 -9.48 -13.49 5.35
N PHE A 79 -9.07 -13.35 6.59
CA PHE A 79 -7.81 -12.68 6.95
C PHE A 79 -6.79 -13.73 7.38
N PRO A 80 -5.71 -13.96 6.59
CA PRO A 80 -4.70 -14.97 6.91
C PRO A 80 -3.82 -14.57 8.08
N TYR A 81 -3.79 -13.27 8.44
CA TYR A 81 -2.92 -12.74 9.49
C TYR A 81 -3.69 -11.82 10.44
N SER A 82 -3.20 -11.75 11.69
CA SER A 82 -3.64 -10.79 12.71
C SER A 82 -2.41 -10.09 13.29
N PRO A 83 -2.34 -8.76 13.30
CA PRO A 83 -3.32 -7.83 12.74
C PRO A 83 -3.36 -7.87 11.20
N SER A 84 -4.56 -7.60 10.64
CA SER A 84 -4.75 -7.56 9.18
C SER A 84 -4.23 -6.27 8.54
N ASP A 85 -4.08 -5.22 9.34
CA ASP A 85 -3.62 -3.90 8.90
C ASP A 85 -2.19 -3.68 9.36
N ILE A 86 -1.29 -3.40 8.42
CA ILE A 86 0.14 -3.22 8.67
C ILE A 86 0.52 -1.79 8.34
N LYS A 87 1.16 -1.11 9.29
CA LYS A 87 1.71 0.24 9.09
C LYS A 87 3.12 0.12 8.52
N LEU A 88 3.34 0.59 7.30
CA LEU A 88 4.62 0.52 6.61
C LEU A 88 5.51 1.76 6.83
N GLY A 89 4.97 2.81 7.48
CA GLY A 89 5.70 4.05 7.73
C GLY A 89 5.63 5.05 6.59
N ALA A 90 6.61 5.93 6.51
CA ALA A 90 6.64 7.00 5.52
C ALA A 90 6.93 6.47 4.11
N VAL A 91 6.23 7.04 3.13
CA VAL A 91 6.43 6.78 1.70
C VAL A 91 7.08 8.00 1.08
N TYR A 92 8.13 7.79 0.31
CA TYR A 92 8.87 8.85 -0.36
C TYR A 92 8.60 8.80 -1.86
N GLY A 93 8.33 9.96 -2.45
CA GLY A 93 8.19 10.12 -3.88
C GLY A 93 9.39 10.85 -4.49
N PHE A 94 9.66 10.60 -5.75
CA PHE A 94 10.59 11.41 -6.52
C PHE A 94 9.99 12.80 -6.72
N SER A 95 10.65 13.83 -6.16
CA SER A 95 10.21 15.22 -6.32
C SER A 95 11.02 15.97 -7.37
N LEU A 96 12.28 15.58 -7.58
CA LEU A 96 13.18 16.21 -8.53
C LEU A 96 14.09 15.17 -9.16
N TYR A 97 14.20 15.23 -10.48
CA TYR A 97 15.18 14.48 -11.25
C TYR A 97 15.76 15.38 -12.31
N HIS A 98 17.06 15.67 -12.24
CA HIS A 98 17.72 16.38 -13.30
C HIS A 98 19.19 15.96 -13.45
N VAL A 99 19.75 16.19 -14.63
CA VAL A 99 21.14 15.94 -14.93
C VAL A 99 21.90 17.27 -14.77
N VAL A 100 22.96 17.26 -14.00
CA VAL A 100 23.88 18.40 -13.85
C VAL A 100 25.16 18.08 -14.62
N GLU A 101 25.57 18.96 -15.50
CA GLU A 101 26.91 18.89 -16.09
C GLU A 101 27.94 19.26 -15.04
N VAL A 102 28.90 18.38 -14.82
CA VAL A 102 29.98 18.57 -13.83
C VAL A 102 31.30 18.60 -14.60
N THR A 103 32.01 19.71 -14.50
CA THR A 103 33.33 19.88 -15.14
C THR A 103 34.44 19.23 -14.33
N ASP A 104 34.25 19.17 -13.01
CA ASP A 104 35.14 18.46 -12.08
C ASP A 104 34.28 17.50 -11.22
N LEU A 105 34.63 16.20 -11.24
CA LEU A 105 33.91 15.18 -10.46
C LEU A 105 33.99 15.43 -8.94
N LEU A 106 34.97 16.21 -8.47
CA LEU A 106 35.12 16.50 -7.05
C LEU A 106 34.45 17.81 -6.64
N GLU A 107 33.87 18.58 -7.58
CA GLU A 107 33.25 19.88 -7.29
C GLU A 107 32.09 19.74 -6.29
N ASN A 108 31.30 18.66 -6.42
CA ASN A 108 30.10 18.40 -5.60
C ASN A 108 30.24 17.17 -4.71
N SER A 109 31.45 16.63 -4.55
CA SER A 109 31.67 15.42 -3.75
C SER A 109 33.03 15.44 -3.06
N THR A 110 33.06 14.92 -1.84
CA THR A 110 34.31 14.70 -1.10
C THR A 110 34.55 13.20 -1.03
N ILE A 111 35.73 12.78 -1.51
CA ILE A 111 36.13 11.37 -1.39
C ILE A 111 36.96 11.24 -0.13
N THR A 112 36.53 10.47 0.83
CA THR A 112 37.30 10.09 2.01
C THR A 112 37.73 8.63 1.85
N VAL A 113 39.03 8.40 1.83
CA VAL A 113 39.61 7.07 1.81
C VAL A 113 39.93 6.67 3.25
N GLY A 114 39.16 5.71 3.77
CA GLY A 114 39.41 5.11 5.08
C GLY A 114 40.21 3.81 4.92
N GLY A 115 41.15 3.57 5.83
CA GLY A 115 41.81 2.28 5.96
C GLY A 115 41.06 1.35 6.90
N TYR A 116 41.30 0.07 6.80
CA TYR A 116 40.86 -0.91 7.79
C TYR A 116 42.09 -1.62 8.35
N ASP A 117 42.18 -1.68 9.66
CA ASP A 117 43.13 -2.55 10.35
C ASP A 117 42.37 -3.62 11.14
N ASN A 118 42.66 -4.90 10.85
CA ASN A 118 41.97 -6.04 11.47
C ASN A 118 40.44 -5.97 11.40
N GLY A 119 39.88 -5.41 10.30
CA GLY A 119 38.45 -5.27 10.08
C GLY A 119 37.79 -4.11 10.83
N GLN A 120 38.58 -3.22 11.46
CA GLN A 120 38.11 -1.97 12.08
C GLN A 120 38.53 -0.77 11.22
N PRO A 121 37.64 0.25 11.04
CA PRO A 121 37.99 1.47 10.34
C PRO A 121 39.08 2.25 11.13
N VAL A 122 40.11 2.72 10.43
CA VAL A 122 41.19 3.59 10.96
C VAL A 122 41.07 4.96 10.38
#